data_df0be313e2bc88d2dee3098eeb7b0f80
#
_entry.id   df0be313e2bc88d2dee3098eeb7b0f80
#
_cell.length_a   1.000
_cell.length_b   1.000
_cell.length_c   1.000
_cell.angle_alpha   90.00
_cell.angle_beta   90.00
_cell.angle_gamma   90.00
#
_symmetry.space_group_name_H-M   'P 1'
#
loop_
_entity.id
_entity.type
_entity.pdbx_description
1 polymer ?
#
loop_
_entity_poly.entity_id
_entity_poly.type
_entity_poly.pdbx_seq_one_letter_code
_entity_poly.pdbx_strand_id
1 'polypeptide(L)'
;MGTHRRHSLHRVQRNHIHFGLIYLLSIIFTFHGLLVAYSNSTFMEQFASPAAIGALYTIASSLAVFSFLFISRVLRKIGNVRLTVYLALAEIAALVTLGLTDSSATAIVAFVAFMTLNPLIYLSIDIFSENLIGNNEESTGSKRGLTLTLMSLAAMAGPLALGLIVGSDDGNLYKTYLISAGIFSLFILIVLARFKTFHDPQYREIKVLSAIQAFWDKKDIRNVFLAHFTLQMFFAWMVIYFPLYLATEIGFTWDVIGSIIAVGLFAYVLIEYPVGIIADKWLGEKEMMACGFLILAVTASWISFMAGAPVAAWMLLMFISRIGASLVEATTESYFFKHTKGTDANIMSFFRLTRPLAMVVGALTGSVALLYLPFELIFIVLGLMMVPGIFFTIALKDTK
;
A
#
# COMPACT_ATOMS: atom_id res chain seq x y z
N MET A 1 -34.15 -35.53 37.91
CA MET A 1 -34.02 -34.07 37.90
C MET A 1 -32.94 -33.71 36.89
N GLY A 2 -33.34 -33.41 35.65
CA GLY A 2 -32.47 -33.12 34.55
C GLY A 2 -32.40 -31.62 34.29
N THR A 3 -31.22 -31.05 34.43
CA THR A 3 -30.94 -29.64 34.07
C THR A 3 -30.61 -29.56 32.58
N HIS A 4 -31.57 -29.14 31.77
CA HIS A 4 -31.38 -28.77 30.40
C HIS A 4 -30.40 -27.55 30.32
N ARG A 5 -29.15 -27.79 29.93
CA ARG A 5 -28.26 -26.75 29.43
C ARG A 5 -28.79 -26.27 28.06
N ARG A 6 -29.43 -25.13 28.04
CA ARG A 6 -29.71 -24.38 26.80
C ARG A 6 -28.38 -23.87 26.26
N HIS A 7 -27.78 -24.59 25.32
CA HIS A 7 -26.81 -24.01 24.44
C HIS A 7 -27.53 -23.01 23.52
N SER A 8 -27.38 -21.73 23.83
CA SER A 8 -27.75 -20.66 22.88
C SER A 8 -26.84 -20.76 21.67
N LEU A 9 -27.29 -21.43 20.64
CA LEU A 9 -26.72 -21.38 19.32
C LEU A 9 -26.86 -19.93 18.81
N HIS A 10 -25.83 -19.10 18.96
CA HIS A 10 -25.74 -17.88 18.21
C HIS A 10 -25.74 -18.26 16.73
N ARG A 11 -26.87 -18.12 16.09
CA ARG A 11 -27.03 -18.25 14.65
C ARG A 11 -26.16 -17.17 14.04
N VAL A 12 -24.97 -17.55 13.52
CA VAL A 12 -24.14 -16.66 12.69
C VAL A 12 -24.99 -16.27 11.50
N GLN A 13 -25.51 -15.06 11.51
CA GLN A 13 -26.24 -14.51 10.36
C GLN A 13 -25.25 -14.44 9.19
N ARG A 14 -25.46 -15.30 8.18
CA ARG A 14 -24.63 -15.28 6.97
C ARG A 14 -24.95 -14.03 6.16
N ASN A 15 -23.94 -13.26 5.83
CA ASN A 15 -24.05 -12.18 4.87
C ASN A 15 -24.38 -12.77 3.47
N HIS A 16 -25.50 -12.32 2.88
CA HIS A 16 -25.92 -12.73 1.53
C HIS A 16 -25.22 -11.95 0.41
N ILE A 17 -24.12 -11.23 0.73
CA ILE A 17 -23.35 -10.42 -0.21
C ILE A 17 -22.43 -11.36 -1.00
N HIS A 18 -22.48 -11.27 -2.33
CA HIS A 18 -21.63 -12.07 -3.20
C HIS A 18 -20.18 -11.57 -3.16
N PHE A 19 -19.19 -12.47 -2.93
CA PHE A 19 -17.79 -12.10 -2.78
C PHE A 19 -17.20 -11.39 -4.03
N GLY A 20 -17.78 -11.61 -5.21
CA GLY A 20 -17.43 -10.86 -6.44
C GLY A 20 -17.54 -9.34 -6.33
N LEU A 21 -18.37 -8.82 -5.40
CA LEU A 21 -18.43 -7.38 -5.12
C LEU A 21 -17.16 -6.88 -4.41
N ILE A 22 -16.49 -7.72 -3.63
CA ILE A 22 -15.20 -7.36 -3.01
C ILE A 22 -14.13 -7.17 -4.10
N TYR A 23 -14.10 -8.08 -5.09
CA TYR A 23 -13.18 -7.94 -6.23
C TYR A 23 -13.40 -6.60 -6.94
N LEU A 24 -14.66 -6.27 -7.22
CA LEU A 24 -15.02 -5.03 -7.90
C LEU A 24 -14.65 -3.79 -7.06
N LEU A 25 -14.97 -3.78 -5.75
CA LEU A 25 -14.59 -2.70 -4.84
C LEU A 25 -13.07 -2.53 -4.76
N SER A 26 -12.32 -3.65 -4.68
CA SER A 26 -10.86 -3.63 -4.62
C SER A 26 -10.24 -3.11 -5.92
N ILE A 27 -10.79 -3.50 -7.09
CA ILE A 27 -10.34 -2.98 -8.40
C ILE A 27 -10.58 -1.47 -8.49
N ILE A 28 -11.80 -1.00 -8.17
CA ILE A 28 -12.14 0.43 -8.24
C ILE A 28 -11.25 1.22 -7.29
N PHE A 29 -11.09 0.76 -6.04
CA PHE A 29 -10.26 1.42 -5.04
C PHE A 29 -8.79 1.48 -5.47
N THR A 30 -8.22 0.39 -5.95
CA THR A 30 -6.83 0.35 -6.38
C THR A 30 -6.62 1.23 -7.61
N PHE A 31 -7.49 1.13 -8.62
CA PHE A 31 -7.34 1.86 -9.86
C PHE A 31 -7.45 3.38 -9.64
N HIS A 32 -8.49 3.88 -8.93
CA HIS A 32 -8.62 5.31 -8.68
C HIS A 32 -7.44 5.87 -7.89
N GLY A 33 -6.97 5.13 -6.86
CA GLY A 33 -5.83 5.55 -6.04
C GLY A 33 -4.53 5.59 -6.84
N LEU A 34 -4.25 4.56 -7.65
CA LEU A 34 -3.02 4.46 -8.46
C LEU A 34 -3.05 5.37 -9.71
N LEU A 35 -4.23 5.83 -10.11
CA LEU A 35 -4.35 6.85 -11.16
C LEU A 35 -3.68 8.17 -10.76
N VAL A 36 -3.68 8.52 -9.47
CA VAL A 36 -3.10 9.76 -8.96
C VAL A 36 -1.83 9.56 -8.13
N ALA A 37 -1.61 8.37 -7.57
CA ALA A 37 -0.55 8.14 -6.59
C ALA A 37 0.84 8.56 -7.06
N TYR A 38 1.19 8.26 -8.30
CA TYR A 38 2.51 8.55 -8.86
C TYR A 38 2.66 9.98 -9.38
N SER A 39 1.57 10.71 -9.59
CA SER A 39 1.59 12.12 -10.00
C SER A 39 1.41 13.10 -8.83
N ASN A 40 1.07 12.60 -7.65
CA ASN A 40 0.79 13.42 -6.47
C ASN A 40 1.92 14.39 -6.12
N SER A 41 3.17 13.92 -6.14
CA SER A 41 4.32 14.75 -5.78
C SER A 41 4.53 15.87 -6.81
N THR A 42 4.52 15.55 -8.10
CA THR A 42 4.67 16.53 -9.18
C THR A 42 3.50 17.53 -9.21
N PHE A 43 2.27 17.05 -8.99
CA PHE A 43 1.13 17.96 -8.85
C PHE A 43 1.31 18.93 -7.69
N MET A 44 1.78 18.44 -6.54
CA MET A 44 1.99 19.27 -5.35
C MET A 44 3.17 20.23 -5.46
N GLU A 45 4.11 20.06 -6.42
CA GLU A 45 5.18 21.03 -6.68
C GLU A 45 4.67 22.41 -7.09
N GLN A 46 3.46 22.48 -7.67
CA GLN A 46 2.81 23.76 -7.96
C GLN A 46 2.50 24.57 -6.69
N PHE A 47 2.46 23.91 -5.53
CA PHE A 47 2.03 24.49 -4.25
C PHE A 47 3.10 24.43 -3.14
N ALA A 48 4.12 23.58 -3.29
CA ALA A 48 5.12 23.32 -2.26
C ALA A 48 6.46 22.84 -2.86
N SER A 49 7.59 23.09 -2.17
CA SER A 49 8.88 22.56 -2.61
C SER A 49 8.98 21.03 -2.45
N PRO A 50 9.85 20.32 -3.20
CA PRO A 50 10.03 18.87 -3.08
C PRO A 50 10.28 18.38 -1.65
N ALA A 51 11.09 19.08 -0.87
CA ALA A 51 11.33 18.78 0.54
C ALA A 51 10.06 18.95 1.40
N ALA A 52 9.25 19.99 1.13
CA ALA A 52 7.99 20.22 1.82
C ALA A 52 6.94 19.17 1.46
N ILE A 53 6.94 18.66 0.23
CA ILE A 53 6.03 17.59 -0.21
C ILE A 53 6.22 16.34 0.66
N GLY A 54 7.45 15.89 0.90
CA GLY A 54 7.70 14.77 1.81
C GLY A 54 7.22 15.03 3.24
N ALA A 55 7.31 16.28 3.72
CA ALA A 55 6.72 16.65 5.02
C ALA A 55 5.18 16.52 5.01
N LEU A 56 4.50 16.87 3.91
CA LEU A 56 3.05 16.68 3.76
C LEU A 56 2.67 15.19 3.81
N TYR A 57 3.40 14.32 3.12
CA TYR A 57 3.22 12.88 3.23
C TYR A 57 3.44 12.37 4.65
N THR A 58 4.47 12.89 5.34
CA THR A 58 4.75 12.54 6.74
C THR A 58 3.60 12.92 7.66
N ILE A 59 3.05 14.13 7.52
CA ILE A 59 1.89 14.61 8.29
C ILE A 59 0.67 13.74 8.01
N ALA A 60 0.34 13.53 6.74
CA ALA A 60 -0.83 12.75 6.34
C ALA A 60 -0.76 11.30 6.85
N SER A 61 0.40 10.66 6.69
CA SER A 61 0.62 9.29 7.17
C SER A 61 0.61 9.20 8.69
N SER A 62 1.12 10.22 9.40
CA SER A 62 1.03 10.29 10.86
C SER A 62 -0.42 10.41 11.33
N LEU A 63 -1.23 11.23 10.66
CA LEU A 63 -2.67 11.34 10.92
C LEU A 63 -3.40 10.03 10.64
N ALA A 64 -3.02 9.31 9.57
CA ALA A 64 -3.57 7.99 9.28
C ALA A 64 -3.24 6.99 10.39
N VAL A 65 -1.96 6.90 10.81
CA VAL A 65 -1.54 6.04 11.94
C VAL A 65 -2.33 6.36 13.21
N PHE A 66 -2.43 7.65 13.55
CA PHE A 66 -3.21 8.08 14.70
C PHE A 66 -4.69 7.67 14.58
N SER A 67 -5.28 7.84 13.40
CA SER A 67 -6.66 7.44 13.13
C SER A 67 -6.88 5.94 13.30
N PHE A 68 -5.93 5.09 12.90
CA PHE A 68 -5.98 3.64 13.12
C PHE A 68 -6.08 3.26 14.60
N LEU A 69 -5.48 4.02 15.51
CA LEU A 69 -5.55 3.74 16.95
C LEU A 69 -6.97 3.89 17.51
N PHE A 70 -7.79 4.74 16.90
CA PHE A 70 -9.15 5.04 17.36
C PHE A 70 -10.24 4.43 16.49
N ILE A 71 -9.90 3.90 15.30
CA ILE A 71 -10.86 3.41 14.30
C ILE A 71 -11.82 2.35 14.87
N SER A 72 -11.35 1.45 15.73
CA SER A 72 -12.16 0.41 16.37
C SER A 72 -13.29 0.98 17.22
N ARG A 73 -13.09 2.16 17.85
CA ARG A 73 -14.13 2.86 18.63
C ARG A 73 -15.20 3.44 17.72
N VAL A 74 -14.79 3.99 16.58
CA VAL A 74 -15.71 4.54 15.57
C VAL A 74 -16.51 3.40 14.95
N LEU A 75 -15.86 2.32 14.53
CA LEU A 75 -16.50 1.13 13.97
C LEU A 75 -17.56 0.54 14.89
N ARG A 76 -17.29 0.45 16.21
CA ARG A 76 -18.29 -0.03 17.19
C ARG A 76 -19.53 0.86 17.29
N LYS A 77 -19.39 2.17 17.02
CA LYS A 77 -20.51 3.12 17.13
C LYS A 77 -21.38 3.19 15.88
N ILE A 78 -20.76 3.24 14.70
CA ILE A 78 -21.47 3.52 13.45
C ILE A 78 -21.47 2.35 12.45
N GLY A 79 -20.64 1.34 12.65
CA GLY A 79 -20.45 0.20 11.77
C GLY A 79 -19.60 0.50 10.53
N ASN A 80 -19.13 -0.58 9.86
CA ASN A 80 -18.19 -0.46 8.75
C ASN A 80 -18.81 0.19 7.52
N VAL A 81 -20.06 -0.12 7.19
CA VAL A 81 -20.74 0.44 6.00
C VAL A 81 -20.83 1.97 6.07
N ARG A 82 -21.33 2.50 7.21
CA ARG A 82 -21.46 3.96 7.38
C ARG A 82 -20.10 4.65 7.39
N LEU A 83 -19.13 4.05 8.09
CA LEU A 83 -17.77 4.58 8.12
C LEU A 83 -17.19 4.65 6.70
N THR A 84 -17.28 3.57 5.93
CA THR A 84 -16.80 3.51 4.54
C THR A 84 -17.42 4.60 3.68
N VAL A 85 -18.73 4.81 3.79
CA VAL A 85 -19.44 5.85 3.01
C VAL A 85 -18.94 7.25 3.41
N TYR A 86 -18.79 7.55 4.71
CA TYR A 86 -18.31 8.86 5.15
C TYR A 86 -16.86 9.13 4.71
N LEU A 87 -15.98 8.13 4.86
CA LEU A 87 -14.59 8.24 4.42
C LEU A 87 -14.50 8.44 2.90
N ALA A 88 -15.27 7.67 2.13
CA ALA A 88 -15.25 7.76 0.67
C ALA A 88 -15.85 9.08 0.16
N LEU A 89 -16.92 9.61 0.78
CA LEU A 89 -17.43 10.94 0.46
C LEU A 89 -16.41 12.04 0.74
N ALA A 90 -15.70 11.95 1.88
CA ALA A 90 -14.66 12.90 2.24
C ALA A 90 -13.47 12.81 1.27
N GLU A 91 -13.09 11.59 0.84
CA GLU A 91 -12.01 11.39 -0.15
C GLU A 91 -12.39 11.94 -1.52
N ILE A 92 -13.62 11.72 -1.99
CA ILE A 92 -14.13 12.32 -3.24
C ILE A 92 -14.11 13.85 -3.14
N ALA A 93 -14.56 14.42 -2.03
CA ALA A 93 -14.51 15.86 -1.83
C ALA A 93 -13.07 16.39 -1.88
N ALA A 94 -12.12 15.69 -1.27
CA ALA A 94 -10.69 16.05 -1.32
C ALA A 94 -10.14 15.97 -2.76
N LEU A 95 -10.44 14.90 -3.51
CA LEU A 95 -10.02 14.74 -4.90
C LEU A 95 -10.61 15.83 -5.81
N VAL A 96 -11.91 16.14 -5.67
CA VAL A 96 -12.56 17.22 -6.43
C VAL A 96 -11.93 18.57 -6.08
N THR A 97 -11.64 18.80 -4.80
CA THR A 97 -10.96 20.03 -4.35
C THR A 97 -9.58 20.14 -4.98
N LEU A 98 -8.77 19.08 -4.98
CA LEU A 98 -7.46 19.06 -5.65
C LEU A 98 -7.58 19.34 -7.16
N GLY A 99 -8.57 18.79 -7.81
CA GLY A 99 -8.79 19.00 -9.25
C GLY A 99 -9.31 20.39 -9.64
N LEU A 100 -9.79 21.20 -8.69
CA LEU A 100 -10.44 22.49 -8.97
C LEU A 100 -9.78 23.69 -8.29
N THR A 101 -8.85 23.50 -7.36
CA THR A 101 -8.30 24.60 -6.56
C THR A 101 -7.01 25.15 -7.16
N ASP A 102 -6.88 26.49 -7.13
CA ASP A 102 -5.62 27.19 -7.41
C ASP A 102 -4.96 27.70 -6.11
N SER A 103 -5.60 27.50 -4.96
CA SER A 103 -5.11 27.96 -3.65
C SER A 103 -4.18 26.93 -3.01
N SER A 104 -2.93 27.32 -2.73
CA SER A 104 -1.94 26.45 -2.07
C SER A 104 -2.44 25.92 -0.72
N ALA A 105 -3.06 26.75 0.11
CA ALA A 105 -3.58 26.31 1.41
C ALA A 105 -4.68 25.26 1.26
N THR A 106 -5.59 25.46 0.32
CA THR A 106 -6.68 24.52 0.03
C THR A 106 -6.15 23.21 -0.55
N ALA A 107 -5.19 23.29 -1.48
CA ALA A 107 -4.54 22.11 -2.06
C ALA A 107 -3.83 21.27 -0.99
N ILE A 108 -3.06 21.91 -0.10
CA ILE A 108 -2.34 21.24 0.99
C ILE A 108 -3.32 20.52 1.93
N VAL A 109 -4.39 21.17 2.35
CA VAL A 109 -5.41 20.56 3.24
C VAL A 109 -6.10 19.39 2.56
N ALA A 110 -6.51 19.55 1.29
CA ALA A 110 -7.17 18.50 0.52
C ALA A 110 -6.23 17.30 0.29
N PHE A 111 -4.95 17.55 -0.02
CA PHE A 111 -3.94 16.52 -0.19
C PHE A 111 -3.71 15.72 1.10
N VAL A 112 -3.52 16.40 2.22
CA VAL A 112 -3.34 15.76 3.53
C VAL A 112 -4.58 14.95 3.90
N ALA A 113 -5.79 15.47 3.63
CA ALA A 113 -7.04 14.73 3.85
C ALA A 113 -7.10 13.48 2.98
N PHE A 114 -6.89 13.58 1.66
CA PHE A 114 -6.87 12.46 0.73
C PHE A 114 -5.92 11.35 1.18
N MET A 115 -4.65 11.71 1.44
CA MET A 115 -3.62 10.74 1.86
C MET A 115 -3.90 10.11 3.24
N THR A 116 -4.62 10.81 4.13
CA THR A 116 -5.02 10.29 5.44
C THR A 116 -6.19 9.30 5.31
N LEU A 117 -7.18 9.60 4.45
CA LEU A 117 -8.42 8.83 4.32
C LEU A 117 -8.20 7.51 3.57
N ASN A 118 -7.36 7.50 2.54
CA ASN A 118 -7.15 6.36 1.66
C ASN A 118 -6.80 5.05 2.41
N PRO A 119 -5.82 5.00 3.34
CA PRO A 119 -5.53 3.79 4.11
C PRO A 119 -6.70 3.32 5.01
N LEU A 120 -7.53 4.24 5.49
CA LEU A 120 -8.69 3.91 6.33
C LEU A 120 -9.81 3.26 5.50
N ILE A 121 -9.98 3.66 4.24
CA ILE A 121 -10.91 3.02 3.31
C ILE A 121 -10.41 1.63 2.93
N TYR A 122 -9.09 1.48 2.72
CA TYR A 122 -8.51 0.16 2.49
C TYR A 122 -8.80 -0.81 3.64
N LEU A 123 -8.66 -0.35 4.90
CA LEU A 123 -9.05 -1.13 6.08
C LEU A 123 -10.54 -1.53 6.04
N SER A 124 -11.40 -0.64 5.61
CA SER A 124 -12.85 -0.93 5.51
C SER A 124 -13.14 -2.03 4.48
N ILE A 125 -12.43 -2.04 3.34
CA ILE A 125 -12.50 -3.10 2.33
C ILE A 125 -11.99 -4.43 2.90
N ASP A 126 -10.90 -4.40 3.64
CA ASP A 126 -10.36 -5.57 4.35
C ASP A 126 -11.40 -6.17 5.30
N ILE A 127 -12.10 -5.33 6.09
CA ILE A 127 -13.16 -5.78 7.01
C ILE A 127 -14.31 -6.45 6.25
N PHE A 128 -14.73 -5.88 5.11
CA PHE A 128 -15.73 -6.54 4.26
C PHE A 128 -15.24 -7.89 3.76
N SER A 129 -14.01 -7.96 3.27
CA SER A 129 -13.40 -9.18 2.74
C SER A 129 -13.31 -10.27 3.79
N GLU A 130 -12.70 -9.99 4.93
CA GLU A 130 -12.53 -10.96 6.04
C GLU A 130 -13.86 -11.50 6.54
N ASN A 131 -14.86 -10.63 6.72
CA ASN A 131 -16.17 -11.04 7.20
C ASN A 131 -16.92 -11.94 6.20
N LEU A 132 -16.75 -11.71 4.89
CA LEU A 132 -17.38 -12.52 3.83
C LEU A 132 -16.64 -13.82 3.54
N ILE A 133 -15.34 -13.89 3.79
CA ILE A 133 -14.58 -15.15 3.73
C ILE A 133 -15.05 -16.07 4.87
N GLY A 134 -15.26 -15.53 6.10
CA GLY A 134 -15.67 -16.28 7.28
C GLY A 134 -14.67 -17.37 7.65
N ASN A 135 -15.16 -18.48 8.27
CA ASN A 135 -14.33 -19.59 8.73
C ASN A 135 -14.06 -20.68 7.66
N ASN A 136 -14.27 -20.39 6.37
CA ASN A 136 -14.07 -21.36 5.29
C ASN A 136 -12.61 -21.35 4.85
N GLU A 137 -11.73 -22.06 5.57
CA GLU A 137 -10.28 -22.11 5.33
C GLU A 137 -9.92 -22.56 3.91
N GLU A 138 -10.64 -23.54 3.34
CA GLU A 138 -10.37 -24.09 2.00
C GLU A 138 -10.52 -23.07 0.85
N SER A 139 -11.37 -22.06 0.98
CA SER A 139 -11.58 -21.04 -0.06
C SER A 139 -10.86 -19.71 0.20
N THR A 140 -10.25 -19.56 1.38
CA THR A 140 -9.62 -18.30 1.82
C THR A 140 -8.43 -17.94 0.94
N GLY A 141 -7.51 -18.85 0.73
CA GLY A 141 -6.30 -18.63 -0.08
C GLY A 141 -6.62 -18.25 -1.51
N SER A 142 -7.54 -18.98 -2.15
CA SER A 142 -7.95 -18.73 -3.54
C SER A 142 -8.62 -17.36 -3.70
N LYS A 143 -9.53 -16.99 -2.80
CA LYS A 143 -10.22 -15.69 -2.85
C LYS A 143 -9.26 -14.52 -2.62
N ARG A 144 -8.37 -14.63 -1.63
CA ARG A 144 -7.33 -13.61 -1.37
C ARG A 144 -6.35 -13.49 -2.54
N GLY A 145 -5.86 -14.62 -3.05
CA GLY A 145 -4.96 -14.64 -4.19
C GLY A 145 -5.58 -13.96 -5.42
N LEU A 146 -6.85 -14.27 -5.73
CA LEU A 146 -7.55 -13.62 -6.84
C LEU A 146 -7.75 -12.12 -6.59
N THR A 147 -8.07 -11.70 -5.34
CA THR A 147 -8.17 -10.27 -4.99
C THR A 147 -6.85 -9.56 -5.26
N LEU A 148 -5.73 -10.10 -4.79
CA LEU A 148 -4.39 -9.52 -5.00
C LEU A 148 -4.04 -9.45 -6.49
N THR A 149 -4.27 -10.51 -7.26
CA THR A 149 -4.02 -10.49 -8.72
C THR A 149 -4.83 -9.40 -9.42
N LEU A 150 -6.12 -9.26 -9.09
CA LEU A 150 -6.98 -8.22 -9.68
C LEU A 150 -6.53 -6.81 -9.26
N MET A 151 -6.10 -6.64 -8.00
CA MET A 151 -5.53 -5.39 -7.53
C MET A 151 -4.20 -5.07 -8.23
N SER A 152 -3.33 -6.04 -8.46
CA SER A 152 -2.06 -5.86 -9.19
C SER A 152 -2.29 -5.44 -10.65
N LEU A 153 -3.29 -6.04 -11.32
CA LEU A 153 -3.70 -5.60 -12.66
C LEU A 153 -4.26 -4.16 -12.67
N ALA A 154 -5.10 -3.82 -11.70
CA ALA A 154 -5.62 -2.47 -11.55
C ALA A 154 -4.49 -1.47 -11.22
N ALA A 155 -3.51 -1.87 -10.41
CA ALA A 155 -2.35 -1.08 -10.06
C ALA A 155 -1.46 -0.76 -11.27
N MET A 156 -1.29 -1.72 -12.17
CA MET A 156 -0.56 -1.51 -13.42
C MET A 156 -1.34 -0.59 -14.38
N ALA A 157 -2.66 -0.73 -14.43
CA ALA A 157 -3.51 0.07 -15.32
C ALA A 157 -3.57 1.55 -14.91
N GLY A 158 -3.43 1.87 -13.61
CA GLY A 158 -3.47 3.24 -13.10
C GLY A 158 -2.43 4.17 -13.73
N PRO A 159 -1.12 3.89 -13.64
CA PRO A 159 -0.06 4.69 -14.27
C PRO A 159 -0.15 4.76 -15.80
N LEU A 160 -0.63 3.70 -16.47
CA LEU A 160 -0.87 3.75 -17.92
C LEU A 160 -1.99 4.73 -18.25
N ALA A 161 -3.10 4.70 -17.50
CA ALA A 161 -4.20 5.63 -17.68
C ALA A 161 -3.76 7.07 -17.34
N LEU A 162 -2.95 7.27 -16.30
CA LEU A 162 -2.33 8.55 -15.97
C LEU A 162 -1.55 9.11 -17.17
N GLY A 163 -0.66 8.30 -17.75
CA GLY A 163 0.13 8.69 -18.92
C GLY A 163 -0.75 9.08 -20.12
N LEU A 164 -1.83 8.32 -20.39
CA LEU A 164 -2.77 8.61 -21.48
C LEU A 164 -3.59 9.89 -21.26
N ILE A 165 -3.93 10.21 -20.00
CA ILE A 165 -4.74 11.39 -19.66
C ILE A 165 -3.90 12.66 -19.71
N VAL A 166 -2.69 12.59 -19.16
CA VAL A 166 -1.81 13.76 -19.03
C VAL A 166 -0.97 13.98 -20.31
N GLY A 167 -0.41 12.89 -20.87
CA GLY A 167 0.41 12.96 -22.07
C GLY A 167 1.68 13.77 -21.84
N SER A 168 1.94 14.74 -22.71
CA SER A 168 3.10 15.64 -22.66
C SER A 168 2.81 16.99 -21.99
N ASP A 169 1.60 17.20 -21.46
CA ASP A 169 1.17 18.48 -20.88
C ASP A 169 0.85 18.30 -19.39
N ASP A 170 1.80 18.65 -18.53
CA ASP A 170 1.66 18.56 -17.06
C ASP A 170 0.50 19.41 -16.52
N GLY A 171 0.08 20.42 -17.27
CA GLY A 171 -1.11 21.21 -16.97
C GLY A 171 -2.42 20.38 -16.91
N ASN A 172 -2.39 19.14 -17.43
CA ASN A 172 -3.53 18.22 -17.40
C ASN A 172 -3.59 17.35 -16.12
N LEU A 173 -2.61 17.44 -15.22
CA LEU A 173 -2.58 16.63 -13.98
C LEU A 173 -3.85 16.75 -13.14
N TYR A 174 -4.47 17.94 -13.06
CA TYR A 174 -5.72 18.14 -12.32
C TYR A 174 -6.87 17.23 -12.81
N LYS A 175 -6.89 16.87 -14.10
CA LYS A 175 -7.92 16.00 -14.68
C LYS A 175 -7.91 14.60 -14.05
N THR A 176 -6.74 14.12 -13.66
CA THR A 176 -6.60 12.79 -13.05
C THR A 176 -7.33 12.71 -11.71
N TYR A 177 -7.32 13.78 -10.93
CA TYR A 177 -8.06 13.87 -9.66
C TYR A 177 -9.58 13.88 -9.89
N LEU A 178 -10.06 14.62 -10.87
CA LEU A 178 -11.51 14.66 -11.21
C LEU A 178 -11.99 13.31 -11.73
N ILE A 179 -11.21 12.67 -12.61
CA ILE A 179 -11.52 11.33 -13.14
C ILE A 179 -11.49 10.30 -12.01
N SER A 180 -10.48 10.36 -11.14
CA SER A 180 -10.37 9.50 -9.96
C SER A 180 -11.59 9.65 -9.05
N ALA A 181 -12.02 10.87 -8.76
CA ALA A 181 -13.24 11.15 -7.99
C ALA A 181 -14.50 10.56 -8.64
N GLY A 182 -14.63 10.70 -9.97
CA GLY A 182 -15.72 10.12 -10.74
C GLY A 182 -15.77 8.59 -10.65
N ILE A 183 -14.63 7.94 -10.85
CA ILE A 183 -14.49 6.48 -10.73
C ILE A 183 -14.80 6.03 -9.30
N PHE A 184 -14.26 6.74 -8.30
CA PHE A 184 -14.49 6.39 -6.90
C PHE A 184 -15.92 6.63 -6.43
N SER A 185 -16.69 7.47 -7.13
CA SER A 185 -18.14 7.62 -6.88
C SER A 185 -18.91 6.33 -7.15
N LEU A 186 -18.46 5.49 -8.11
CA LEU A 186 -19.03 4.17 -8.35
C LEU A 186 -18.85 3.23 -7.14
N PHE A 187 -17.73 3.36 -6.43
CA PHE A 187 -17.46 2.60 -5.20
C PHE A 187 -18.56 2.86 -4.15
N ILE A 188 -18.88 4.12 -3.89
CA ILE A 188 -19.95 4.49 -2.94
C ILE A 188 -21.29 3.94 -3.38
N LEU A 189 -21.65 4.07 -4.67
CA LEU A 189 -22.92 3.56 -5.19
C LEU A 189 -23.05 2.05 -4.97
N ILE A 190 -21.99 1.29 -5.18
CA ILE A 190 -21.98 -0.16 -4.92
C ILE A 190 -22.13 -0.45 -3.43
N VAL A 191 -21.42 0.26 -2.56
CA VAL A 191 -21.51 0.07 -1.10
C VAL A 191 -22.93 0.37 -0.63
N LEU A 192 -23.52 1.49 -1.03
CA LEU A 192 -24.89 1.87 -0.65
C LEU A 192 -25.95 0.93 -1.20
N ALA A 193 -25.76 0.40 -2.41
CA ALA A 193 -26.74 -0.49 -3.05
C ALA A 193 -26.68 -1.92 -2.49
N ARG A 194 -25.49 -2.45 -2.21
CA ARG A 194 -25.27 -3.88 -2.02
C ARG A 194 -24.87 -4.29 -0.62
N PHE A 195 -24.35 -3.36 0.23
CA PHE A 195 -23.86 -3.68 1.56
C PHE A 195 -24.82 -3.29 2.70
N LYS A 196 -26.08 -2.91 2.40
CA LYS A 196 -27.11 -2.56 3.41
C LYS A 196 -27.33 -3.64 4.45
N THR A 197 -27.21 -4.92 4.06
CA THR A 197 -27.41 -6.09 4.91
C THR A 197 -26.11 -6.61 5.52
N PHE A 198 -25.02 -5.85 5.43
CA PHE A 198 -23.75 -6.24 6.02
C PHE A 198 -23.85 -6.26 7.54
N HIS A 199 -23.42 -7.37 8.15
CA HIS A 199 -23.37 -7.52 9.60
C HIS A 199 -21.93 -7.34 10.07
N ASP A 200 -21.72 -6.32 10.88
CA ASP A 200 -20.41 -5.99 11.42
C ASP A 200 -19.85 -7.10 12.32
N PRO A 201 -18.55 -7.43 12.21
CA PRO A 201 -17.88 -8.31 13.16
C PRO A 201 -17.69 -7.63 14.52
N GLN A 202 -17.29 -8.40 15.52
CA GLN A 202 -16.91 -7.82 16.82
C GLN A 202 -15.56 -7.13 16.71
N TYR A 203 -15.56 -5.80 16.83
CA TYR A 203 -14.34 -4.98 16.76
C TYR A 203 -13.58 -5.00 18.10
N ARG A 204 -12.34 -5.47 18.08
CA ARG A 204 -11.43 -5.45 19.25
C ARG A 204 -10.47 -4.28 19.15
N GLU A 205 -10.11 -3.70 20.29
CA GLU A 205 -9.08 -2.66 20.33
C GLU A 205 -7.69 -3.27 20.11
N ILE A 206 -6.86 -2.59 19.31
CA ILE A 206 -5.46 -2.96 19.11
C ILE A 206 -4.70 -2.54 20.36
N LYS A 207 -4.16 -3.51 21.10
CA LYS A 207 -3.26 -3.24 22.22
C LYS A 207 -1.83 -3.05 21.72
N VAL A 208 -1.52 -1.84 21.25
CA VAL A 208 -0.23 -1.51 20.62
C VAL A 208 0.96 -1.86 21.52
N LEU A 209 0.92 -1.51 22.80
CA LEU A 209 2.01 -1.82 23.74
C LEU A 209 2.25 -3.34 23.88
N SER A 210 1.19 -4.14 23.97
CA SER A 210 1.33 -5.60 24.06
C SER A 210 1.83 -6.21 22.73
N ALA A 211 1.46 -5.62 21.60
CA ALA A 211 2.00 -6.02 20.31
C ALA A 211 3.50 -5.71 20.23
N ILE A 212 3.92 -4.49 20.57
CA ILE A 212 5.34 -4.10 20.59
C ILE A 212 6.16 -5.03 21.50
N GLN A 213 5.67 -5.34 22.72
CA GLN A 213 6.35 -6.30 23.62
C GLN A 213 6.49 -7.68 22.97
N ALA A 214 5.40 -8.21 22.39
CA ALA A 214 5.40 -9.51 21.72
C ALA A 214 6.36 -9.57 20.52
N PHE A 215 6.54 -8.47 19.78
CA PHE A 215 7.55 -8.33 18.73
C PHE A 215 8.96 -8.33 19.29
N TRP A 216 9.18 -7.63 20.41
CA TRP A 216 10.51 -7.54 21.01
C TRP A 216 11.00 -8.87 21.57
N ASP A 217 10.08 -9.66 22.14
CA ASP A 217 10.37 -10.95 22.75
C ASP A 217 10.65 -12.06 21.71
N LYS A 218 10.03 -11.97 20.54
CA LYS A 218 10.16 -12.97 19.46
C LYS A 218 11.11 -12.47 18.37
N LYS A 219 12.40 -12.86 18.44
CA LYS A 219 13.47 -12.40 17.54
C LYS A 219 13.11 -12.52 16.06
N ASP A 220 12.56 -13.67 15.64
CA ASP A 220 12.23 -13.91 14.23
C ASP A 220 11.07 -13.01 13.76
N ILE A 221 10.02 -12.81 14.57
CA ILE A 221 8.92 -11.91 14.26
C ILE A 221 9.41 -10.45 14.15
N ARG A 222 10.29 -10.04 15.05
CA ARG A 222 10.93 -8.72 14.99
C ARG A 222 11.72 -8.52 13.71
N ASN A 223 12.57 -9.49 13.36
CA ASN A 223 13.42 -9.38 12.19
C ASN A 223 12.62 -9.38 10.88
N VAL A 224 11.59 -10.23 10.73
CA VAL A 224 10.73 -10.20 9.53
C VAL A 224 9.91 -8.92 9.46
N PHE A 225 9.48 -8.38 10.60
CA PHE A 225 8.81 -7.07 10.64
C PHE A 225 9.75 -5.95 10.17
N LEU A 226 10.99 -5.91 10.65
CA LEU A 226 11.97 -4.90 10.25
C LEU A 226 12.36 -5.05 8.77
N ALA A 227 12.46 -6.27 8.26
CA ALA A 227 12.65 -6.52 6.84
C ALA A 227 11.46 -5.98 6.02
N HIS A 228 10.23 -6.33 6.41
CA HIS A 228 9.03 -5.81 5.74
C HIS A 228 8.92 -4.29 5.83
N PHE A 229 9.25 -3.70 6.98
CA PHE A 229 9.30 -2.25 7.15
C PHE A 229 10.29 -1.59 6.20
N THR A 230 11.49 -2.16 6.03
CA THR A 230 12.52 -1.68 5.09
C THR A 230 12.00 -1.71 3.65
N LEU A 231 11.30 -2.78 3.25
CA LEU A 231 10.64 -2.85 1.95
C LEU A 231 9.57 -1.77 1.78
N GLN A 232 8.74 -1.54 2.79
CA GLN A 232 7.70 -0.52 2.72
C GLN A 232 8.27 0.91 2.63
N MET A 233 9.45 1.16 3.21
CA MET A 233 10.18 2.42 3.00
C MET A 233 10.64 2.58 1.54
N PHE A 234 11.11 1.50 0.90
CA PHE A 234 11.40 1.53 -0.53
C PHE A 234 10.16 1.92 -1.35
N PHE A 235 9.00 1.34 -1.06
CA PHE A 235 7.76 1.71 -1.75
C PHE A 235 7.39 3.17 -1.54
N ALA A 236 7.54 3.71 -0.33
CA ALA A 236 7.28 5.11 -0.05
C ALA A 236 8.13 6.03 -0.94
N TRP A 237 9.43 5.76 -1.06
CA TRP A 237 10.33 6.55 -1.90
C TRP A 237 10.02 6.42 -3.39
N MET A 238 9.70 5.22 -3.84
CA MET A 238 9.37 4.94 -5.24
C MET A 238 8.02 5.52 -5.68
N VAL A 239 7.14 5.84 -4.75
CA VAL A 239 5.87 6.54 -5.04
C VAL A 239 6.04 8.06 -4.95
N ILE A 240 6.81 8.55 -3.98
CA ILE A 240 6.93 9.99 -3.70
C ILE A 240 7.99 10.65 -4.60
N TYR A 241 9.21 10.09 -4.63
CA TYR A 241 10.37 10.77 -5.19
C TYR A 241 10.75 10.30 -6.60
N PHE A 242 10.51 9.03 -6.93
CA PHE A 242 10.92 8.50 -8.23
C PHE A 242 10.17 9.14 -9.41
N PRO A 243 8.83 9.24 -9.42
CA PRO A 243 8.11 9.89 -10.51
C PRO A 243 8.44 11.38 -10.60
N LEU A 244 8.59 12.05 -9.43
CA LEU A 244 8.99 13.44 -9.34
C LEU A 244 10.35 13.65 -10.02
N TYR A 245 11.36 12.82 -9.70
CA TYR A 245 12.67 12.85 -10.30
C TYR A 245 12.62 12.66 -11.83
N LEU A 246 11.82 11.69 -12.30
CA LEU A 246 11.68 11.46 -13.75
C LEU A 246 11.04 12.64 -14.47
N ALA A 247 10.10 13.33 -13.84
CA ALA A 247 9.41 14.48 -14.43
C ALA A 247 10.32 15.74 -14.41
N THR A 248 10.94 16.05 -13.26
CA THR A 248 11.61 17.34 -13.04
C THR A 248 13.08 17.34 -13.44
N GLU A 249 13.81 16.27 -13.15
CA GLU A 249 15.26 16.20 -13.41
C GLU A 249 15.59 15.51 -14.74
N ILE A 250 14.87 14.43 -15.06
CA ILE A 250 15.08 13.71 -16.32
C ILE A 250 14.29 14.34 -17.48
N GLY A 251 13.14 14.98 -17.17
CA GLY A 251 12.30 15.66 -18.14
C GLY A 251 11.45 14.70 -18.99
N PHE A 252 11.12 13.51 -18.47
CA PHE A 252 10.22 12.59 -19.15
C PHE A 252 8.77 13.07 -19.09
N THR A 253 8.05 12.88 -20.19
CA THR A 253 6.61 13.09 -20.28
C THR A 253 5.83 12.00 -19.54
N TRP A 254 4.58 12.28 -19.15
CA TRP A 254 3.80 11.37 -18.31
C TRP A 254 3.41 10.06 -19.01
N ASP A 255 3.29 10.03 -20.31
CA ASP A 255 3.13 8.81 -21.11
C ASP A 255 4.34 7.88 -20.99
N VAL A 256 5.55 8.44 -20.96
CA VAL A 256 6.80 7.70 -20.71
C VAL A 256 6.90 7.26 -19.27
N ILE A 257 6.67 8.16 -18.30
CA ILE A 257 6.71 7.84 -16.86
C ILE A 257 5.71 6.76 -16.52
N GLY A 258 4.46 6.90 -16.97
CA GLY A 258 3.40 5.92 -16.76
C GLY A 258 3.76 4.53 -17.32
N SER A 259 4.39 4.50 -18.50
CA SER A 259 4.86 3.27 -19.14
C SER A 259 5.99 2.61 -18.34
N ILE A 260 6.99 3.38 -17.88
CA ILE A 260 8.10 2.88 -17.04
C ILE A 260 7.55 2.24 -15.76
N ILE A 261 6.65 2.94 -15.07
CA ILE A 261 6.04 2.46 -13.82
C ILE A 261 5.21 1.20 -14.08
N ALA A 262 4.38 1.19 -15.13
CA ALA A 262 3.53 0.05 -15.47
C ALA A 262 4.34 -1.20 -15.81
N VAL A 263 5.42 -1.08 -16.58
CA VAL A 263 6.35 -2.19 -16.87
C VAL A 263 6.97 -2.72 -15.56
N GLY A 264 7.34 -1.83 -14.64
CA GLY A 264 7.79 -2.26 -13.32
C GLY A 264 6.71 -3.04 -12.57
N LEU A 265 5.49 -2.53 -12.48
CA LEU A 265 4.39 -3.17 -11.76
C LEU A 265 3.96 -4.49 -12.41
N PHE A 266 4.19 -4.68 -13.71
CA PHE A 266 3.95 -5.95 -14.39
C PHE A 266 4.79 -7.10 -13.81
N ALA A 267 5.95 -6.81 -13.24
CA ALA A 267 6.78 -7.81 -12.57
C ALA A 267 6.02 -8.54 -11.44
N TYR A 268 5.17 -7.84 -10.68
CA TYR A 268 4.38 -8.48 -9.62
C TYR A 268 3.41 -9.51 -10.18
N VAL A 269 2.74 -9.19 -11.28
CA VAL A 269 1.78 -10.10 -11.93
C VAL A 269 2.48 -11.40 -12.36
N LEU A 270 3.74 -11.31 -12.82
CA LEU A 270 4.50 -12.46 -13.29
C LEU A 270 5.17 -13.26 -12.17
N ILE A 271 5.62 -12.59 -11.11
CA ILE A 271 6.60 -13.14 -10.17
C ILE A 271 5.97 -13.58 -8.84
N GLU A 272 4.91 -12.93 -8.34
CA GLU A 272 4.33 -13.26 -7.02
C GLU A 272 3.94 -14.72 -6.88
N TYR A 273 3.26 -15.30 -7.88
CA TYR A 273 2.83 -16.69 -7.81
C TYR A 273 4.01 -17.68 -7.89
N PRO A 274 4.96 -17.58 -8.86
CA PRO A 274 6.16 -18.43 -8.88
C PRO A 274 7.02 -18.33 -7.62
N VAL A 275 7.18 -17.14 -7.03
CA VAL A 275 7.96 -16.91 -5.81
C VAL A 275 7.44 -17.75 -4.65
N GLY A 276 6.12 -17.77 -4.42
CA GLY A 276 5.53 -18.60 -3.37
C GLY A 276 5.87 -20.09 -3.54
N ILE A 277 5.78 -20.60 -4.76
CA ILE A 277 6.11 -22.02 -5.06
C ILE A 277 7.59 -22.31 -4.85
N ILE A 278 8.47 -21.41 -5.29
CA ILE A 278 9.92 -21.58 -5.17
C ILE A 278 10.35 -21.52 -3.69
N ALA A 279 9.80 -20.58 -2.93
CA ALA A 279 10.03 -20.46 -1.50
C ALA A 279 9.62 -21.74 -0.74
N ASP A 280 8.44 -22.27 -1.04
CA ASP A 280 7.91 -23.45 -0.36
C ASP A 280 8.64 -24.73 -0.73
N LYS A 281 9.11 -24.87 -1.99
CA LYS A 281 9.64 -26.16 -2.48
C LYS A 281 11.17 -26.23 -2.53
N TRP A 282 11.87 -25.11 -2.83
CA TRP A 282 13.26 -25.19 -3.26
C TRP A 282 14.24 -24.37 -2.42
N LEU A 283 14.02 -23.08 -2.18
CA LEU A 283 15.02 -22.16 -1.63
C LEU A 283 14.79 -21.71 -0.18
N GLY A 284 13.56 -21.78 0.33
CA GLY A 284 13.21 -21.13 1.60
C GLY A 284 12.98 -19.63 1.48
N GLU A 285 12.29 -19.04 2.44
CA GLU A 285 11.94 -17.61 2.42
C GLU A 285 13.17 -16.71 2.66
N LYS A 286 14.10 -17.14 3.49
CA LYS A 286 15.26 -16.37 3.93
C LYS A 286 16.18 -15.99 2.77
N GLU A 287 16.57 -16.95 1.94
CA GLU A 287 17.47 -16.75 0.80
C GLU A 287 16.83 -15.84 -0.25
N MET A 288 15.55 -16.04 -0.51
CA MET A 288 14.81 -15.22 -1.48
C MET A 288 14.64 -13.78 -1.01
N MET A 289 14.39 -13.54 0.30
CA MET A 289 14.37 -12.19 0.87
C MET A 289 15.75 -11.51 0.72
N ALA A 290 16.84 -12.22 1.07
CA ALA A 290 18.19 -11.67 0.98
C ALA A 290 18.55 -11.29 -0.46
N CYS A 291 18.23 -12.16 -1.43
CA CYS A 291 18.40 -11.90 -2.85
C CYS A 291 17.57 -10.68 -3.28
N GLY A 292 16.31 -10.60 -2.85
CA GLY A 292 15.43 -9.48 -3.14
C GLY A 292 15.99 -8.14 -2.62
N PHE A 293 16.48 -8.08 -1.38
CA PHE A 293 17.09 -6.86 -0.84
C PHE A 293 18.39 -6.48 -1.54
N LEU A 294 19.19 -7.46 -1.98
CA LEU A 294 20.38 -7.16 -2.79
C LEU A 294 20.01 -6.53 -4.12
N ILE A 295 19.00 -7.08 -4.81
CA ILE A 295 18.47 -6.50 -6.06
C ILE A 295 17.97 -5.07 -5.80
N LEU A 296 17.21 -4.85 -4.71
CA LEU A 296 16.70 -3.52 -4.36
C LEU A 296 17.83 -2.53 -4.07
N ALA A 297 18.84 -2.92 -3.28
CA ALA A 297 19.97 -2.06 -2.97
C ALA A 297 20.73 -1.62 -4.22
N VAL A 298 21.01 -2.56 -5.11
CA VAL A 298 21.72 -2.29 -6.36
C VAL A 298 20.88 -1.44 -7.31
N THR A 299 19.64 -1.85 -7.58
CA THR A 299 18.76 -1.16 -8.55
C THR A 299 18.37 0.24 -8.10
N ALA A 300 18.09 0.43 -6.79
CA ALA A 300 17.81 1.75 -6.26
C ALA A 300 19.01 2.68 -6.40
N SER A 301 20.22 2.23 -6.01
CA SER A 301 21.44 3.03 -6.17
C SER A 301 21.73 3.33 -7.64
N TRP A 302 21.41 2.40 -8.56
CA TRP A 302 21.68 2.56 -9.99
C TRP A 302 20.86 3.68 -10.63
N ILE A 303 19.68 4.02 -10.09
CA ILE A 303 18.85 5.15 -10.53
C ILE A 303 19.69 6.43 -10.64
N SER A 304 20.58 6.68 -9.68
CA SER A 304 21.46 7.87 -9.64
C SER A 304 22.40 8.02 -10.85
N PHE A 305 22.63 6.95 -11.59
CA PHE A 305 23.54 6.91 -12.73
C PHE A 305 22.83 6.79 -14.09
N MET A 306 21.49 6.90 -14.08
CA MET A 306 20.68 6.66 -15.28
C MET A 306 20.42 7.93 -16.11
N ALA A 307 20.90 9.10 -15.70
CA ALA A 307 20.75 10.32 -16.47
C ALA A 307 21.28 10.11 -17.92
N GLY A 308 20.44 10.45 -18.91
CA GLY A 308 20.76 10.25 -20.34
C GLY A 308 20.57 8.81 -20.86
N ALA A 309 20.16 7.86 -20.02
CA ALA A 309 19.85 6.50 -20.48
C ALA A 309 18.55 6.47 -21.32
N PRO A 310 18.44 5.57 -22.30
CA PRO A 310 17.21 5.41 -23.07
C PRO A 310 16.06 4.88 -22.21
N VAL A 311 14.81 5.20 -22.58
CA VAL A 311 13.59 4.80 -21.87
C VAL A 311 13.53 3.29 -21.59
N ALA A 312 13.97 2.46 -22.56
CA ALA A 312 14.02 1.01 -22.38
C ALA A 312 14.92 0.55 -21.22
N ALA A 313 16.02 1.27 -20.95
CA ALA A 313 16.89 0.98 -19.81
C ALA A 313 16.21 1.32 -18.49
N TRP A 314 15.43 2.40 -18.41
CA TRP A 314 14.61 2.75 -17.27
C TRP A 314 13.50 1.70 -17.01
N MET A 315 12.83 1.24 -18.07
CA MET A 315 11.83 0.16 -17.99
C MET A 315 12.47 -1.13 -17.45
N LEU A 316 13.64 -1.52 -17.95
CA LEU A 316 14.35 -2.71 -17.51
C LEU A 316 14.79 -2.58 -16.05
N LEU A 317 15.36 -1.44 -15.65
CA LEU A 317 15.77 -1.19 -14.26
C LEU A 317 14.57 -1.29 -13.30
N MET A 318 13.45 -0.66 -13.67
CA MET A 318 12.21 -0.73 -12.89
C MET A 318 11.67 -2.14 -12.80
N PHE A 319 11.67 -2.89 -13.89
CA PHE A 319 11.22 -4.28 -13.89
C PHE A 319 12.08 -5.15 -12.95
N ILE A 320 13.41 -5.06 -13.05
CA ILE A 320 14.33 -5.80 -12.17
C ILE A 320 14.14 -5.37 -10.71
N SER A 321 14.02 -4.08 -10.45
CA SER A 321 13.75 -3.55 -9.11
C SER A 321 12.47 -4.15 -8.51
N ARG A 322 11.40 -4.26 -9.29
CA ARG A 322 10.12 -4.82 -8.85
C ARG A 322 10.16 -6.35 -8.68
N ILE A 323 11.01 -7.06 -9.42
CA ILE A 323 11.32 -8.47 -9.11
C ILE A 323 11.89 -8.56 -7.70
N GLY A 324 12.90 -7.76 -7.37
CA GLY A 324 13.48 -7.72 -6.02
C GLY A 324 12.43 -7.43 -4.94
N ALA A 325 11.57 -6.43 -5.18
CA ALA A 325 10.51 -6.07 -4.25
C ALA A 325 9.47 -7.20 -4.06
N SER A 326 9.07 -7.85 -5.15
CA SER A 326 8.13 -8.99 -5.12
C SER A 326 8.71 -10.18 -4.34
N LEU A 327 10.01 -10.48 -4.53
CA LEU A 327 10.70 -11.51 -3.75
C LEU A 327 10.60 -11.23 -2.24
N VAL A 328 10.92 -10.00 -1.82
CA VAL A 328 10.86 -9.63 -0.40
C VAL A 328 9.44 -9.61 0.12
N GLU A 329 8.47 -9.04 -0.61
CA GLU A 329 7.08 -8.89 -0.18
C GLU A 329 6.44 -10.26 0.07
N ALA A 330 6.47 -11.13 -0.93
CA ALA A 330 5.87 -12.46 -0.84
C ALA A 330 6.49 -13.32 0.28
N THR A 331 7.81 -13.26 0.43
CA THR A 331 8.51 -14.08 1.42
C THR A 331 8.41 -13.54 2.84
N THR A 332 8.42 -12.21 3.04
CA THR A 332 8.19 -11.62 4.37
C THR A 332 6.78 -11.91 4.88
N GLU A 333 5.76 -11.81 4.02
CA GLU A 333 4.38 -12.15 4.39
C GLU A 333 4.26 -13.65 4.69
N SER A 334 4.78 -14.54 3.81
CA SER A 334 4.76 -15.98 4.02
C SER A 334 5.43 -16.35 5.36
N TYR A 335 6.65 -15.86 5.58
CA TYR A 335 7.40 -16.12 6.83
C TYR A 335 6.65 -15.65 8.07
N PHE A 336 6.11 -14.42 8.01
CA PHE A 336 5.36 -13.85 9.12
C PHE A 336 4.13 -14.71 9.48
N PHE A 337 3.31 -15.06 8.49
CA PHE A 337 2.10 -15.87 8.73
C PHE A 337 2.39 -17.30 9.16
N LYS A 338 3.49 -17.91 8.71
CA LYS A 338 3.93 -19.25 9.20
C LYS A 338 4.32 -19.23 10.68
N HIS A 339 4.85 -18.11 11.19
CA HIS A 339 5.33 -18.00 12.58
C HIS A 339 4.36 -17.29 13.53
N THR A 340 3.19 -16.83 13.04
CA THR A 340 2.14 -16.24 13.86
C THR A 340 0.92 -17.14 13.89
N LYS A 341 0.39 -17.42 15.11
CA LYS A 341 -0.86 -18.15 15.25
C LYS A 341 -2.04 -17.22 15.00
N GLY A 342 -3.12 -17.70 14.39
CA GLY A 342 -4.35 -16.92 14.20
C GLY A 342 -4.96 -16.33 15.47
N THR A 343 -4.54 -16.81 16.66
CA THR A 343 -4.90 -16.25 17.96
C THR A 343 -4.15 -14.94 18.30
N ASP A 344 -3.07 -14.63 17.60
CA ASP A 344 -2.22 -13.45 17.84
C ASP A 344 -2.72 -12.22 17.06
N ALA A 345 -4.03 -11.94 17.12
CA ALA A 345 -4.69 -10.86 16.37
C ALA A 345 -4.02 -9.47 16.56
N ASN A 346 -3.43 -9.20 17.73
CA ASN A 346 -2.70 -7.95 17.98
C ASN A 346 -1.42 -7.86 17.15
N ILE A 347 -0.69 -8.97 17.01
CA ILE A 347 0.55 -9.03 16.24
C ILE A 347 0.23 -8.84 14.75
N MET A 348 -0.81 -9.51 14.24
CA MET A 348 -1.26 -9.35 12.85
C MET A 348 -1.72 -7.92 12.55
N SER A 349 -2.48 -7.31 13.44
CA SER A 349 -2.93 -5.93 13.29
C SER A 349 -1.76 -4.94 13.31
N PHE A 350 -0.75 -5.18 14.15
CA PHE A 350 0.46 -4.35 14.19
C PHE A 350 1.30 -4.50 12.92
N PHE A 351 1.42 -5.70 12.37
CA PHE A 351 2.11 -5.92 11.09
C PHE A 351 1.48 -5.10 9.96
N ARG A 352 0.16 -4.95 9.94
CA ARG A 352 -0.54 -4.11 8.94
C ARG A 352 -0.23 -2.61 9.08
N LEU A 353 0.18 -2.14 10.27
CA LEU A 353 0.64 -0.77 10.46
C LEU A 353 2.02 -0.48 9.85
N THR A 354 2.74 -1.50 9.40
CA THR A 354 4.08 -1.35 8.80
C THR A 354 4.06 -0.38 7.62
N ARG A 355 3.06 -0.49 6.74
CA ARG A 355 2.95 0.36 5.54
C ARG A 355 2.77 1.85 5.89
N PRO A 356 1.78 2.28 6.69
CA PRO A 356 1.66 3.69 7.05
C PRO A 356 2.81 4.21 7.91
N LEU A 357 3.40 3.38 8.78
CA LEU A 357 4.59 3.76 9.56
C LEU A 357 5.82 3.96 8.65
N ALA A 358 6.02 3.07 7.69
CA ALA A 358 7.12 3.20 6.73
C ALA A 358 6.93 4.40 5.80
N MET A 359 5.68 4.76 5.48
CA MET A 359 5.39 5.99 4.74
C MET A 359 5.81 7.23 5.54
N VAL A 360 5.54 7.29 6.84
CA VAL A 360 6.00 8.38 7.72
C VAL A 360 7.52 8.49 7.68
N VAL A 361 8.23 7.40 7.95
CA VAL A 361 9.70 7.42 8.05
C VAL A 361 10.34 7.60 6.67
N GLY A 362 9.81 6.94 5.64
CA GLY A 362 10.31 7.03 4.26
C GLY A 362 10.16 8.44 3.69
N ALA A 363 9.00 9.06 3.83
CA ALA A 363 8.78 10.43 3.38
C ALA A 363 9.67 11.43 4.12
N LEU A 364 9.80 11.28 5.45
CA LEU A 364 10.66 12.14 6.26
C LEU A 364 12.14 11.99 5.87
N THR A 365 12.64 10.77 5.74
CA THR A 365 14.04 10.52 5.38
C THR A 365 14.37 11.02 3.98
N GLY A 366 13.44 10.90 3.03
CA GLY A 366 13.62 11.45 1.68
C GLY A 366 13.60 12.98 1.67
N SER A 367 12.70 13.62 2.42
CA SER A 367 12.71 15.08 2.60
C SER A 367 14.03 15.58 3.19
N VAL A 368 14.52 14.92 4.24
CA VAL A 368 15.79 15.27 4.87
C VAL A 368 16.95 15.06 3.89
N ALA A 369 16.95 13.96 3.13
CA ALA A 369 17.97 13.73 2.12
C ALA A 369 18.03 14.86 1.08
N LEU A 370 16.87 15.31 0.59
CA LEU A 370 16.77 16.42 -0.39
C LEU A 370 17.22 17.80 0.16
N LEU A 371 17.30 17.98 1.48
CA LEU A 371 17.85 19.22 2.06
C LEU A 371 19.38 19.29 1.96
N TYR A 372 20.06 18.15 1.85
CA TYR A 372 21.52 18.07 1.93
C TYR A 372 22.17 17.49 0.67
N LEU A 373 21.40 16.81 -0.19
CA LEU A 373 21.92 16.10 -1.36
C LEU A 373 21.19 16.56 -2.64
N PRO A 374 21.88 16.57 -3.78
CA PRO A 374 21.25 16.66 -5.09
C PRO A 374 20.22 15.54 -5.29
N PHE A 375 19.19 15.81 -6.09
CA PHE A 375 18.07 14.90 -6.24
C PHE A 375 18.49 13.50 -6.73
N GLU A 376 19.41 13.46 -7.70
CA GLU A 376 19.93 12.18 -8.22
C GLU A 376 20.61 11.31 -7.15
N LEU A 377 21.28 11.92 -6.16
CA LEU A 377 22.04 11.19 -5.16
C LEU A 377 21.18 10.60 -4.05
N ILE A 378 19.94 11.04 -3.88
CA ILE A 378 19.06 10.46 -2.85
C ILE A 378 18.82 8.96 -3.10
N PHE A 379 18.83 8.49 -4.34
CA PHE A 379 18.60 7.08 -4.65
C PHE A 379 19.75 6.17 -4.21
N ILE A 380 20.97 6.69 -4.07
CA ILE A 380 22.06 5.98 -3.39
C ILE A 380 21.72 5.79 -1.91
N VAL A 381 21.15 6.83 -1.26
CA VAL A 381 20.67 6.72 0.12
C VAL A 381 19.60 5.64 0.23
N LEU A 382 18.64 5.62 -0.70
CA LEU A 382 17.60 4.58 -0.75
C LEU A 382 18.24 3.18 -0.87
N GLY A 383 19.21 3.00 -1.76
CA GLY A 383 19.91 1.71 -1.90
C GLY A 383 20.63 1.30 -0.62
N LEU A 384 21.31 2.24 0.06
CA LEU A 384 21.95 1.99 1.35
C LEU A 384 20.93 1.64 2.45
N MET A 385 19.74 2.24 2.41
CA MET A 385 18.64 1.90 3.33
C MET A 385 18.10 0.47 3.13
N MET A 386 18.34 -0.17 1.99
CA MET A 386 17.95 -1.56 1.74
C MET A 386 18.93 -2.56 2.37
N VAL A 387 20.19 -2.17 2.62
CA VAL A 387 21.23 -3.05 3.17
C VAL A 387 20.84 -3.63 4.55
N PRO A 388 20.30 -2.87 5.52
CA PRO A 388 19.79 -3.43 6.77
C PRO A 388 18.78 -4.57 6.58
N GLY A 389 17.96 -4.53 5.52
CA GLY A 389 17.04 -5.61 5.17
C GLY A 389 17.74 -6.96 4.98
N ILE A 390 18.94 -6.96 4.38
CA ILE A 390 19.76 -8.17 4.21
C ILE A 390 20.16 -8.72 5.60
N PHE A 391 20.60 -7.86 6.52
CA PHE A 391 21.01 -8.28 7.86
C PHE A 391 19.83 -8.83 8.67
N PHE A 392 18.66 -8.18 8.62
CA PHE A 392 17.46 -8.68 9.29
C PHE A 392 17.07 -10.05 8.74
N THR A 393 17.18 -10.24 7.43
CA THR A 393 16.85 -11.51 6.77
C THR A 393 17.81 -12.62 7.15
N ILE A 394 19.13 -12.37 7.14
CA ILE A 394 20.15 -13.38 7.51
C ILE A 394 19.98 -13.82 8.97
N ALA A 395 19.49 -12.94 9.84
CA ALA A 395 19.25 -13.23 11.25
C ALA A 395 17.97 -14.05 11.52
N LEU A 396 17.15 -14.35 10.51
CA LEU A 396 15.97 -15.24 10.61
C LEU A 396 16.42 -16.70 10.75
N LYS A 397 15.59 -17.49 11.42
CA LYS A 397 15.77 -18.95 11.42
C LYS A 397 15.41 -19.49 10.05
N ASP A 398 16.16 -20.50 9.64
CA ASP A 398 15.87 -21.22 8.42
C ASP A 398 14.52 -21.94 8.55
N THR A 399 13.74 -21.92 7.47
CA THR A 399 12.44 -22.58 7.38
C THR A 399 12.54 -23.93 6.67
N LYS A 400 13.75 -24.27 6.19
CA LYS A 400 14.10 -25.55 5.59
C LYS A 400 15.22 -26.24 6.31
#